data_29a4943d2b5a85c36d430a396c6bc085
#
_entry.id   29a4943d2b5a85c36d430a396c6bc085
#
_cell.length_a   1.000
_cell.length_b   1.000
_cell.length_c   1.000
_cell.angle_alpha   90.00
_cell.angle_beta   90.00
_cell.angle_gamma   90.00
#
_symmetry.space_group_name_H-M   'P 1'
#
loop_
_entity.id
_entity.type
_entity.pdbx_description
1 polymer ?
#
loop_
_entity_poly.entity_id
_entity_poly.type
_entity_poly.pdbx_seq_one_letter_code
_entity_poly.pdbx_strand_id
1 'polypeptide(L)'
;MKLLLLFFLLLLPVSPLLAQSNKLIKELESKRGALQKQIAESETLLITTKKDVGSQLNGLAALTGQIEERKRYILTINNDVESIERELSSLERQLTRLQRDLRDKKKKYESSVQYLYKNRSIEEKLMFIFSAKSLAQTYRRMRYVREYATYQRLQGEEVLKKQEQVNRKKTELQQVKVAKEGLLKEREEEKVKLEAQEKEQKLLVANLKKKQRGLQNELNKKRREANQ
;
A
#
# COMPACT_ATOMS: atom_id res chain seq x y z
N MET A 1 -31.23 29.08 -19.62
CA MET A 1 -31.19 27.64 -19.38
C MET A 1 -29.87 26.94 -19.76
N LYS A 2 -28.99 27.49 -20.58
CA LYS A 2 -27.69 26.87 -20.91
C LYS A 2 -26.57 27.13 -19.90
N LEU A 3 -26.69 28.11 -19.01
CA LEU A 3 -25.70 28.47 -18.01
C LEU A 3 -25.77 27.62 -16.72
N LEU A 4 -26.89 27.00 -16.44
CA LEU A 4 -27.15 26.16 -15.27
C LEU A 4 -26.65 24.71 -15.46
N LEU A 5 -26.49 24.27 -16.72
CA LEU A 5 -26.00 22.94 -17.08
C LEU A 5 -24.45 22.86 -17.01
N LEU A 6 -23.75 23.99 -17.13
CA LEU A 6 -22.27 24.04 -17.04
C LEU A 6 -21.78 24.07 -15.60
N PHE A 7 -22.63 24.46 -14.64
CA PHE A 7 -22.30 24.45 -13.21
C PHE A 7 -22.46 23.07 -12.57
N PHE A 8 -23.25 22.18 -13.19
CA PHE A 8 -23.48 20.82 -12.69
C PHE A 8 -22.38 19.83 -13.14
N LEU A 9 -21.57 20.18 -14.14
CA LEU A 9 -20.47 19.34 -14.64
C LEU A 9 -19.18 19.50 -13.81
N LEU A 10 -19.13 20.47 -12.87
CA LEU A 10 -17.94 20.76 -12.03
C LEU A 10 -17.99 20.10 -10.64
N LEU A 11 -19.05 19.31 -10.39
CA LEU A 11 -19.25 18.54 -9.14
C LEU A 11 -19.00 17.04 -9.35
N LEU A 12 -17.96 16.69 -10.15
CA LEU A 12 -17.46 15.33 -10.13
C LEU A 12 -16.65 15.14 -8.83
N PRO A 13 -17.03 14.16 -7.99
CA PRO A 13 -16.32 13.91 -6.75
C PRO A 13 -14.90 13.42 -7.07
N VAL A 14 -13.90 14.26 -6.82
CA VAL A 14 -12.50 13.88 -6.81
C VAL A 14 -12.27 13.04 -5.57
N SER A 15 -12.74 11.82 -5.56
CA SER A 15 -12.32 10.84 -4.57
C SER A 15 -12.81 9.44 -4.89
N PRO A 16 -11.94 8.59 -5.43
CA PRO A 16 -11.85 7.25 -4.87
C PRO A 16 -10.42 6.68 -4.76
N LEU A 17 -9.36 7.45 -5.08
CA LEU A 17 -8.01 6.90 -5.12
C LEU A 17 -7.39 6.61 -3.75
N LEU A 18 -7.73 7.39 -2.71
CA LEU A 18 -7.28 7.12 -1.33
C LEU A 18 -8.02 5.94 -0.68
N ALA A 19 -9.25 5.66 -1.14
CA ALA A 19 -10.04 4.54 -0.64
C ALA A 19 -9.56 3.19 -1.18
N GLN A 20 -8.91 3.14 -2.35
CA GLN A 20 -8.47 1.88 -2.97
C GLN A 20 -7.26 1.28 -2.29
N SER A 21 -6.22 2.07 -1.92
CA SER A 21 -5.04 1.53 -1.23
C SER A 21 -5.37 1.06 0.19
N ASN A 22 -6.17 1.80 0.93
CA ASN A 22 -6.65 1.38 2.25
C ASN A 22 -7.57 0.15 2.17
N LYS A 23 -8.38 0.02 1.11
CA LYS A 23 -9.23 -1.15 0.90
C LYS A 23 -8.41 -2.39 0.59
N LEU A 24 -7.38 -2.27 -0.26
CA LEU A 24 -6.46 -3.36 -0.58
C LEU A 24 -5.72 -3.84 0.67
N ILE A 25 -5.09 -2.93 1.43
CA ILE A 25 -4.40 -3.26 2.68
C ILE A 25 -5.34 -3.99 3.64
N LYS A 26 -6.55 -3.50 3.85
CA LYS A 26 -7.53 -4.10 4.74
C LYS A 26 -8.01 -5.49 4.28
N GLU A 27 -8.16 -5.70 2.98
CA GLU A 27 -8.49 -7.01 2.40
C GLU A 27 -7.34 -8.02 2.60
N LEU A 28 -6.10 -7.59 2.39
CA LEU A 28 -4.91 -8.40 2.60
C LEU A 28 -4.72 -8.77 4.08
N GLU A 29 -4.94 -7.84 5.00
CA GLU A 29 -4.94 -8.11 6.44
C GLU A 29 -6.01 -9.12 6.86
N SER A 30 -7.22 -9.01 6.29
CA SER A 30 -8.31 -9.97 6.54
C SER A 30 -7.96 -11.39 6.09
N LYS A 31 -7.41 -11.55 4.88
CA LYS A 31 -6.96 -12.85 4.35
C LYS A 31 -5.85 -13.46 5.20
N ARG A 32 -4.88 -12.64 5.63
CA ARG A 32 -3.79 -13.09 6.52
C ARG A 32 -4.31 -13.53 7.88
N GLY A 33 -5.22 -12.77 8.49
CA GLY A 33 -5.85 -13.13 9.75
C GLY A 33 -6.58 -14.48 9.68
N ALA A 34 -7.28 -14.77 8.58
CA ALA A 34 -7.93 -16.05 8.35
C ALA A 34 -6.92 -17.21 8.26
N LEU A 35 -5.82 -17.03 7.52
CA LEU A 35 -4.75 -18.03 7.40
C LEU A 35 -4.01 -18.26 8.73
N GLN A 36 -3.74 -17.20 9.48
CA GLN A 36 -3.14 -17.31 10.83
C GLN A 36 -4.03 -18.09 11.78
N LYS A 37 -5.36 -17.89 11.74
CA LYS A 37 -6.31 -18.65 12.54
C LYS A 37 -6.28 -20.12 12.18
N GLN A 38 -6.25 -20.47 10.90
CA GLN A 38 -6.13 -21.87 10.45
C GLN A 38 -4.82 -22.51 10.95
N ILE A 39 -3.70 -21.78 10.89
CA ILE A 39 -2.42 -22.26 11.44
C ILE A 39 -2.54 -22.52 12.94
N ALA A 40 -3.08 -21.59 13.72
CA ALA A 40 -3.24 -21.75 15.17
C ALA A 40 -4.17 -22.92 15.54
N GLU A 41 -5.27 -23.13 14.82
CA GLU A 41 -6.17 -24.27 14.98
C GLU A 41 -5.45 -25.59 14.71
N SER A 42 -4.65 -25.67 13.65
CA SER A 42 -3.83 -26.83 13.34
C SER A 42 -2.74 -27.11 14.39
N GLU A 43 -2.11 -26.05 14.94
CA GLU A 43 -1.14 -26.17 16.03
C GLU A 43 -1.78 -26.73 17.32
N THR A 44 -2.98 -26.28 17.66
CA THR A 44 -3.73 -26.79 18.82
C THR A 44 -4.07 -28.28 18.65
N LEU A 45 -4.47 -28.67 17.45
CA LEU A 45 -4.75 -30.09 17.13
C LEU A 45 -3.50 -30.98 17.28
N LEU A 46 -2.34 -30.48 16.92
CA LEU A 46 -1.06 -31.20 17.07
C LEU A 46 -0.69 -31.44 18.54
N ILE A 47 -0.89 -30.45 19.42
CA ILE A 47 -0.58 -30.56 20.86
C ILE A 47 -1.45 -31.62 21.53
N THR A 48 -2.70 -31.75 21.14
CA THR A 48 -3.65 -32.72 21.73
C THR A 48 -3.39 -34.15 21.26
N THR A 49 -2.73 -34.35 20.10
CA THR A 49 -2.53 -35.68 19.51
C THR A 49 -1.21 -36.39 19.86
N LYS A 50 -0.30 -35.72 20.61
CA LYS A 50 1.06 -36.23 20.92
C LYS A 50 1.13 -37.42 21.87
N LYS A 51 0.04 -37.98 22.41
CA LYS A 51 0.11 -38.94 23.54
C LYS A 51 0.19 -40.41 23.19
N ASP A 52 0.00 -40.88 21.93
CA ASP A 52 -0.02 -42.32 21.64
C ASP A 52 0.58 -42.69 20.28
N VAL A 53 1.01 -43.92 20.05
CA VAL A 53 1.68 -44.37 18.80
C VAL A 53 0.75 -44.26 17.58
N GLY A 54 -0.54 -44.46 17.73
CA GLY A 54 -1.56 -44.12 16.73
C GLY A 54 -1.65 -42.62 16.45
N SER A 55 -1.29 -41.77 17.40
CA SER A 55 -1.30 -40.34 17.31
C SER A 55 -0.14 -39.78 16.50
N GLN A 56 0.98 -40.48 16.34
CA GLN A 56 2.14 -40.00 15.59
C GLN A 56 1.86 -39.85 14.08
N LEU A 57 1.04 -40.73 13.52
CA LEU A 57 0.60 -40.59 12.13
C LEU A 57 -0.38 -39.43 11.95
N ASN A 58 -1.30 -39.29 12.88
CA ASN A 58 -2.21 -38.13 12.89
C ASN A 58 -1.44 -36.82 13.11
N GLY A 59 -0.45 -36.83 14.03
CA GLY A 59 0.48 -35.71 14.23
C GLY A 59 1.28 -35.35 12.99
N LEU A 60 1.75 -36.34 12.25
CA LEU A 60 2.46 -36.13 10.98
C LEU A 60 1.54 -35.50 9.92
N ALA A 61 0.30 -35.99 9.82
CA ALA A 61 -0.68 -35.41 8.90
C ALA A 61 -1.04 -33.98 9.24
N ALA A 62 -1.27 -33.69 10.54
CA ALA A 62 -1.53 -32.34 11.02
C ALA A 62 -0.33 -31.40 10.77
N LEU A 63 0.90 -31.86 11.09
CA LEU A 63 2.12 -31.07 10.83
C LEU A 63 2.34 -30.81 9.33
N THR A 64 2.03 -31.81 8.50
CA THR A 64 2.09 -31.64 7.03
C THR A 64 1.08 -30.60 6.58
N GLY A 65 -0.16 -30.63 7.09
CA GLY A 65 -1.18 -29.63 6.82
C GLY A 65 -0.72 -28.21 7.22
N GLN A 66 -0.17 -28.06 8.45
CA GLN A 66 0.37 -26.79 8.92
C GLN A 66 1.49 -26.24 8.01
N ILE A 67 2.41 -27.10 7.59
CA ILE A 67 3.51 -26.74 6.69
C ILE A 67 2.94 -26.22 5.35
N GLU A 68 1.95 -26.90 4.79
CA GLU A 68 1.33 -26.47 3.53
C GLU A 68 0.55 -25.16 3.68
N GLU A 69 -0.19 -24.98 4.78
CA GLU A 69 -0.89 -23.72 5.11
C GLU A 69 0.11 -22.57 5.27
N ARG A 70 1.21 -22.81 5.99
CA ARG A 70 2.26 -21.81 6.18
C ARG A 70 2.98 -21.45 4.89
N LYS A 71 3.24 -22.43 4.01
CA LYS A 71 3.77 -22.18 2.67
C LYS A 71 2.83 -21.32 1.84
N ARG A 72 1.52 -21.63 1.87
CA ARG A 72 0.51 -20.80 1.19
C ARG A 72 0.46 -19.39 1.75
N TYR A 73 0.56 -19.25 3.07
CA TYR A 73 0.59 -17.94 3.73
C TYR A 73 1.80 -17.11 3.28
N ILE A 74 3.01 -17.71 3.31
CA ILE A 74 4.23 -17.04 2.82
C ILE A 74 4.09 -16.67 1.34
N LEU A 75 3.50 -17.52 0.52
CA LEU A 75 3.22 -17.21 -0.90
C LEU A 75 2.27 -16.00 -1.03
N THR A 76 1.24 -15.94 -0.20
CA THR A 76 0.31 -14.79 -0.17
C THR A 76 1.06 -13.51 0.18
N ILE A 77 1.89 -13.53 1.23
CA ILE A 77 2.71 -12.36 1.60
C ILE A 77 3.62 -11.93 0.43
N ASN A 78 4.24 -12.87 -0.29
CA ASN A 78 5.08 -12.53 -1.43
C ASN A 78 4.28 -11.83 -2.55
N ASN A 79 3.08 -12.32 -2.85
CA ASN A 79 2.18 -11.69 -3.84
C ASN A 79 1.73 -10.29 -3.39
N ASP A 80 1.48 -10.13 -2.08
CA ASP A 80 1.11 -8.85 -1.48
C ASP A 80 2.26 -7.85 -1.57
N VAL A 81 3.48 -8.28 -1.24
CA VAL A 81 4.70 -7.46 -1.38
C VAL A 81 4.88 -7.01 -2.82
N GLU A 82 4.73 -7.92 -3.80
CA GLU A 82 4.84 -7.57 -5.22
C GLU A 82 3.77 -6.56 -5.66
N SER A 83 2.54 -6.72 -5.17
CA SER A 83 1.45 -5.78 -5.43
C SER A 83 1.75 -4.39 -4.87
N ILE A 84 2.23 -4.33 -3.61
CA ILE A 84 2.64 -3.10 -2.95
C ILE A 84 3.83 -2.45 -3.68
N GLU A 85 4.78 -3.21 -4.20
CA GLU A 85 5.91 -2.68 -4.98
C GLU A 85 5.44 -1.99 -6.27
N ARG A 86 4.46 -2.57 -6.96
CA ARG A 86 3.83 -1.94 -8.14
C ARG A 86 3.13 -0.64 -7.77
N GLU A 87 2.40 -0.63 -6.64
CA GLU A 87 1.74 0.56 -6.12
C GLU A 87 2.75 1.64 -5.75
N LEU A 88 3.82 1.31 -5.01
CA LEU A 88 4.91 2.23 -4.67
C LEU A 88 5.51 2.88 -5.91
N SER A 89 5.82 2.10 -6.94
CA SER A 89 6.34 2.62 -8.21
C SER A 89 5.35 3.59 -8.88
N SER A 90 4.05 3.31 -8.81
CA SER A 90 3.01 4.21 -9.32
C SER A 90 2.94 5.51 -8.52
N LEU A 91 2.93 5.41 -7.18
CA LEU A 91 2.89 6.57 -6.28
C LEU A 91 4.13 7.47 -6.44
N GLU A 92 5.32 6.89 -6.58
CA GLU A 92 6.56 7.64 -6.82
C GLU A 92 6.53 8.40 -8.15
N ARG A 93 6.01 7.79 -9.22
CA ARG A 93 5.82 8.49 -10.50
C ARG A 93 4.82 9.63 -10.39
N GLN A 94 3.70 9.41 -9.68
CA GLN A 94 2.68 10.44 -9.43
C GLN A 94 3.26 11.59 -8.62
N LEU A 95 3.99 11.29 -7.55
CA LEU A 95 4.65 12.28 -6.71
C LEU A 95 5.65 13.12 -7.50
N THR A 96 6.47 12.49 -8.33
CA THR A 96 7.44 13.18 -9.19
C THR A 96 6.75 14.15 -10.16
N ARG A 97 5.62 13.75 -10.78
CA ARG A 97 4.83 14.62 -11.65
C ARG A 97 4.24 15.80 -10.87
N LEU A 98 3.63 15.53 -9.71
CA LEU A 98 3.06 16.58 -8.86
C LEU A 98 4.11 17.58 -8.37
N GLN A 99 5.31 17.11 -8.01
CA GLN A 99 6.42 17.97 -7.59
C GLN A 99 6.93 18.85 -8.75
N ARG A 100 6.96 18.32 -9.97
CA ARG A 100 7.31 19.10 -11.17
C ARG A 100 6.27 20.18 -11.41
N ASP A 101 4.99 19.82 -11.46
CA ASP A 101 3.88 20.76 -11.64
C ASP A 101 3.90 21.87 -10.58
N LEU A 102 4.12 21.49 -9.32
CA LEU A 102 4.22 22.45 -8.23
C LEU A 102 5.39 23.42 -8.43
N ARG A 103 6.54 22.94 -8.82
CA ARG A 103 7.73 23.75 -9.09
C ARG A 103 7.47 24.75 -10.22
N ASP A 104 6.87 24.29 -11.32
CA ASP A 104 6.56 25.11 -12.46
C ASP A 104 5.51 26.19 -12.10
N LYS A 105 4.48 25.82 -11.33
CA LYS A 105 3.50 26.79 -10.82
C LYS A 105 4.11 27.81 -9.84
N LYS A 106 4.97 27.35 -8.92
CA LYS A 106 5.72 28.26 -8.01
C LYS A 106 6.56 29.24 -8.79
N LYS A 107 7.32 28.80 -9.79
CA LYS A 107 8.16 29.66 -10.62
C LYS A 107 7.34 30.71 -11.38
N LYS A 108 6.20 30.31 -11.96
CA LYS A 108 5.28 31.26 -12.64
C LYS A 108 4.69 32.27 -11.67
N TYR A 109 4.26 31.82 -10.50
CA TYR A 109 3.73 32.68 -9.46
C TYR A 109 4.79 33.66 -8.94
N GLU A 110 6.00 33.20 -8.65
CA GLU A 110 7.14 34.00 -8.23
C GLU A 110 7.46 35.09 -9.25
N SER A 111 7.60 34.72 -10.53
CA SER A 111 7.85 35.73 -11.61
C SER A 111 6.74 36.79 -11.66
N SER A 112 5.52 36.35 -11.45
CA SER A 112 4.35 37.24 -11.45
C SER A 112 4.31 38.17 -10.24
N VAL A 113 4.68 37.65 -9.05
CA VAL A 113 4.80 38.48 -7.83
C VAL A 113 5.96 39.47 -7.96
N GLN A 114 7.11 39.05 -8.52
CA GLN A 114 8.22 39.94 -8.79
C GLN A 114 7.84 41.09 -9.75
N TYR A 115 7.08 40.78 -10.80
CA TYR A 115 6.55 41.77 -11.72
C TYR A 115 5.64 42.76 -10.99
N LEU A 116 4.71 42.28 -10.16
CA LEU A 116 3.83 43.13 -9.35
C LEU A 116 4.63 44.02 -8.36
N TYR A 117 5.66 43.48 -7.73
CA TYR A 117 6.49 44.21 -6.80
C TYR A 117 7.26 45.34 -7.50
N LYS A 118 7.83 45.07 -8.69
CA LYS A 118 8.51 46.10 -9.48
C LYS A 118 7.56 47.18 -9.97
N ASN A 119 6.31 46.83 -10.30
CA ASN A 119 5.28 47.73 -10.83
C ASN A 119 4.21 48.05 -9.76
N ARG A 120 4.61 48.21 -8.49
CA ARG A 120 3.68 48.41 -7.37
C ARG A 120 3.17 49.85 -7.26
N SER A 121 3.73 50.82 -8.00
CA SER A 121 3.34 52.22 -7.94
C SER A 121 1.84 52.38 -8.22
N ILE A 122 1.15 53.01 -7.25
CA ILE A 122 -0.26 53.37 -7.39
C ILE A 122 -0.41 54.45 -8.45
N GLU A 123 0.55 55.35 -8.51
CA GLU A 123 0.58 56.44 -9.48
C GLU A 123 0.64 55.89 -10.92
N GLU A 124 1.49 54.90 -11.19
CA GLU A 124 1.59 54.27 -12.51
C GLU A 124 0.27 53.59 -12.90
N LYS A 125 -0.40 52.91 -11.96
CA LYS A 125 -1.70 52.27 -12.20
C LYS A 125 -2.78 53.32 -12.47
N LEU A 126 -2.80 54.42 -11.73
CA LEU A 126 -3.71 55.51 -11.95
C LEU A 126 -3.40 56.20 -13.30
N MET A 127 -2.14 56.49 -13.61
CA MET A 127 -1.73 57.01 -14.90
C MET A 127 -2.16 56.07 -16.06
N PHE A 128 -1.97 54.77 -15.90
CA PHE A 128 -2.44 53.81 -16.88
C PHE A 128 -3.95 53.86 -17.11
N ILE A 129 -4.74 54.04 -16.03
CA ILE A 129 -6.20 54.14 -16.12
C ILE A 129 -6.63 55.45 -16.76
N PHE A 130 -6.07 56.58 -16.29
CA PHE A 130 -6.49 57.93 -16.67
C PHE A 130 -5.88 58.41 -18.01
N SER A 131 -4.80 57.79 -18.50
CA SER A 131 -4.26 58.05 -19.85
C SER A 131 -5.10 57.48 -20.98
N ALA A 132 -6.29 56.97 -20.69
CA ALA A 132 -7.19 56.45 -21.69
C ALA A 132 -7.82 57.59 -22.53
N LYS A 133 -7.97 57.32 -23.83
CA LYS A 133 -8.52 58.31 -24.78
C LYS A 133 -10.06 58.37 -24.76
N SER A 134 -10.73 57.51 -24.04
CA SER A 134 -12.19 57.46 -23.93
C SER A 134 -12.67 56.79 -22.66
N LEU A 135 -13.86 57.10 -22.17
CA LEU A 135 -14.50 56.46 -21.00
C LEU A 135 -14.59 54.94 -21.16
N ALA A 136 -14.89 54.47 -22.36
CA ALA A 136 -14.96 53.02 -22.65
C ALA A 136 -13.57 52.35 -22.49
N GLN A 137 -12.48 53.07 -22.85
CA GLN A 137 -11.11 52.55 -22.67
C GLN A 137 -10.72 52.59 -21.19
N THR A 138 -11.10 53.64 -20.45
CA THR A 138 -10.90 53.73 -19.00
C THR A 138 -11.54 52.56 -18.28
N TYR A 139 -12.79 52.23 -18.62
CA TYR A 139 -13.52 51.09 -18.04
C TYR A 139 -12.82 49.75 -18.34
N ARG A 140 -12.39 49.54 -19.59
CA ARG A 140 -11.64 48.31 -19.95
C ARG A 140 -10.33 48.18 -19.17
N ARG A 141 -9.56 49.28 -18.99
CA ARG A 141 -8.30 49.29 -18.24
C ARG A 141 -8.52 49.01 -16.75
N MET A 142 -9.56 49.59 -16.16
CA MET A 142 -9.94 49.30 -14.76
C MET A 142 -10.35 47.88 -14.55
N ARG A 143 -11.13 47.33 -15.49
CA ARG A 143 -11.52 45.90 -15.49
C ARG A 143 -10.29 44.99 -15.61
N TYR A 144 -9.36 45.32 -16.49
CA TYR A 144 -8.11 44.57 -16.64
C TYR A 144 -7.30 44.53 -15.35
N VAL A 145 -7.11 45.65 -14.66
CA VAL A 145 -6.38 45.70 -13.38
C VAL A 145 -7.06 44.82 -12.32
N ARG A 146 -8.39 44.86 -12.25
CA ARG A 146 -9.16 44.00 -11.32
C ARG A 146 -9.04 42.53 -11.65
N GLU A 147 -9.22 42.15 -12.91
CA GLU A 147 -9.10 40.76 -13.38
C GLU A 147 -7.68 40.23 -13.16
N TYR A 148 -6.67 41.05 -13.38
CA TYR A 148 -5.28 40.68 -13.13
C TYR A 148 -5.03 40.42 -11.64
N ALA A 149 -5.54 41.23 -10.74
CA ALA A 149 -5.42 41.01 -9.29
C ALA A 149 -6.12 39.72 -8.86
N THR A 150 -7.31 39.43 -9.41
CA THR A 150 -8.03 38.20 -9.17
C THR A 150 -7.26 36.97 -9.70
N TYR A 151 -6.71 37.08 -10.88
CA TYR A 151 -5.87 36.01 -11.48
C TYR A 151 -4.67 35.68 -10.58
N GLN A 152 -3.99 36.70 -10.03
CA GLN A 152 -2.85 36.53 -9.12
C GLN A 152 -3.24 35.75 -7.85
N ARG A 153 -4.36 36.14 -7.24
CA ARG A 153 -4.89 35.46 -6.07
C ARG A 153 -5.18 33.98 -6.36
N LEU A 154 -5.85 33.70 -7.47
CA LEU A 154 -6.15 32.33 -7.89
C LEU A 154 -4.89 31.50 -8.16
N GLN A 155 -3.84 32.11 -8.74
CA GLN A 155 -2.55 31.43 -8.92
C GLN A 155 -1.90 31.07 -7.59
N GLY A 156 -1.97 31.95 -6.58
CA GLY A 156 -1.49 31.65 -5.22
C GLY A 156 -2.26 30.51 -4.57
N GLU A 157 -3.59 30.53 -4.66
CA GLU A 157 -4.46 29.46 -4.16
C GLU A 157 -4.17 28.12 -4.84
N GLU A 158 -3.90 28.13 -6.15
CA GLU A 158 -3.51 26.90 -6.88
C GLU A 158 -2.16 26.33 -6.42
N VAL A 159 -1.18 27.20 -6.13
CA VAL A 159 0.11 26.77 -5.57
C VAL A 159 -0.10 26.08 -4.23
N LEU A 160 -0.93 26.66 -3.34
CA LEU A 160 -1.26 26.07 -2.04
C LEU A 160 -1.96 24.71 -2.19
N LYS A 161 -2.96 24.61 -3.06
CA LYS A 161 -3.64 23.34 -3.35
C LYS A 161 -2.67 22.26 -3.87
N LYS A 162 -1.78 22.63 -4.78
CA LYS A 162 -0.75 21.71 -5.28
C LYS A 162 0.25 21.29 -4.21
N GLN A 163 0.65 22.21 -3.33
CA GLN A 163 1.51 21.90 -2.19
C GLN A 163 0.85 20.88 -1.25
N GLU A 164 -0.44 21.05 -0.97
CA GLU A 164 -1.22 20.11 -0.17
C GLU A 164 -1.31 18.74 -0.83
N GLN A 165 -1.58 18.68 -2.14
CA GLN A 165 -1.59 17.42 -2.91
C GLN A 165 -0.25 16.68 -2.82
N VAL A 166 0.86 17.39 -2.96
CA VAL A 166 2.21 16.82 -2.79
C VAL A 166 2.41 16.27 -1.39
N ASN A 167 1.99 17.01 -0.35
CA ASN A 167 2.13 16.57 1.04
C ASN A 167 1.29 15.31 1.31
N ARG A 168 0.03 15.30 0.88
CA ARG A 168 -0.85 14.12 1.00
C ARG A 168 -0.24 12.90 0.30
N LYS A 169 0.28 13.07 -0.92
CA LYS A 169 0.89 11.98 -1.68
C LYS A 169 2.19 11.47 -1.04
N LYS A 170 2.98 12.33 -0.39
CA LYS A 170 4.13 11.92 0.42
C LYS A 170 3.73 11.07 1.63
N THR A 171 2.68 11.47 2.34
CA THR A 171 2.16 10.72 3.49
C THR A 171 1.66 9.35 3.06
N GLU A 172 0.89 9.27 1.97
CA GLU A 172 0.42 8.02 1.38
C GLU A 172 1.58 7.10 1.01
N LEU A 173 2.59 7.61 0.31
CA LEU A 173 3.80 6.85 -0.03
C LEU A 173 4.51 6.30 1.21
N GLN A 174 4.62 7.10 2.27
CA GLN A 174 5.25 6.67 3.51
C GLN A 174 4.46 5.56 4.21
N GLN A 175 3.13 5.66 4.24
CA GLN A 175 2.26 4.63 4.80
C GLN A 175 2.42 3.30 4.07
N VAL A 176 2.44 3.32 2.74
CA VAL A 176 2.62 2.12 1.92
C VAL A 176 4.02 1.51 2.12
N LYS A 177 5.07 2.33 2.30
CA LYS A 177 6.42 1.84 2.65
C LYS A 177 6.44 1.12 3.99
N VAL A 178 5.82 1.69 5.01
CA VAL A 178 5.72 1.06 6.35
C VAL A 178 4.95 -0.25 6.29
N ALA A 179 3.84 -0.30 5.54
CA ALA A 179 3.09 -1.54 5.33
C ALA A 179 3.95 -2.62 4.67
N LYS A 180 4.74 -2.27 3.65
CA LYS A 180 5.69 -3.20 3.02
C LYS A 180 6.71 -3.75 4.00
N GLU A 181 7.32 -2.87 4.82
CA GLU A 181 8.32 -3.29 5.83
C GLU A 181 7.71 -4.27 6.83
N GLY A 182 6.47 -4.01 7.28
CA GLY A 182 5.72 -4.93 8.14
C GLY A 182 5.55 -6.31 7.52
N LEU A 183 5.15 -6.37 6.25
CA LEU A 183 5.00 -7.64 5.51
C LEU A 183 6.31 -8.40 5.35
N LEU A 184 7.39 -7.70 5.07
CA LEU A 184 8.71 -8.32 4.93
C LEU A 184 9.17 -8.94 6.26
N LYS A 185 8.94 -8.25 7.37
CA LYS A 185 9.24 -8.77 8.70
C LYS A 185 8.39 -10.02 9.02
N GLU A 186 7.08 -9.94 8.79
CA GLU A 186 6.15 -11.04 8.99
C GLU A 186 6.54 -12.28 8.14
N ARG A 187 6.91 -12.07 6.89
CA ARG A 187 7.40 -13.12 6.01
C ARG A 187 8.63 -13.83 6.58
N GLU A 188 9.57 -13.08 7.14
CA GLU A 188 10.79 -13.65 7.70
C GLU A 188 10.48 -14.46 8.95
N GLU A 189 9.63 -13.97 9.84
CA GLU A 189 9.16 -14.69 11.01
C GLU A 189 8.47 -16.01 10.63
N GLU A 190 7.61 -15.99 9.60
CA GLU A 190 6.92 -17.19 9.14
C GLU A 190 7.85 -18.19 8.46
N LYS A 191 8.91 -17.74 7.77
CA LYS A 191 9.96 -18.63 7.24
C LYS A 191 10.70 -19.37 8.35
N VAL A 192 11.09 -18.68 9.41
CA VAL A 192 11.76 -19.31 10.57
C VAL A 192 10.86 -20.39 11.18
N LYS A 193 9.56 -20.10 11.36
CA LYS A 193 8.61 -21.09 11.86
C LYS A 193 8.45 -22.27 10.90
N LEU A 194 8.42 -22.01 9.59
CA LEU A 194 8.34 -23.06 8.57
C LEU A 194 9.54 -23.99 8.63
N GLU A 195 10.75 -23.45 8.70
CA GLU A 195 11.99 -24.21 8.82
C GLU A 195 12.00 -25.11 10.07
N ALA A 196 11.53 -24.57 11.21
CA ALA A 196 11.39 -25.34 12.44
C ALA A 196 10.41 -26.52 12.27
N GLN A 197 9.25 -26.28 11.66
CA GLN A 197 8.25 -27.31 11.40
C GLN A 197 8.73 -28.36 10.39
N GLU A 198 9.43 -27.99 9.34
CA GLU A 198 10.02 -28.93 8.38
C GLU A 198 11.11 -29.80 9.04
N LYS A 199 11.89 -29.24 9.96
CA LYS A 199 12.85 -29.99 10.75
C LYS A 199 12.15 -31.00 11.68
N GLU A 200 11.10 -30.57 12.39
CA GLU A 200 10.28 -31.44 13.23
C GLU A 200 9.66 -32.57 12.41
N GLN A 201 9.11 -32.28 11.24
CA GLN A 201 8.53 -33.26 10.32
C GLN A 201 9.57 -34.30 9.91
N LYS A 202 10.77 -33.89 9.53
CA LYS A 202 11.87 -34.80 9.16
C LYS A 202 12.25 -35.75 10.30
N LEU A 203 12.34 -35.21 11.53
CA LEU A 203 12.63 -36.01 12.72
C LEU A 203 11.52 -37.03 13.02
N LEU A 204 10.26 -36.60 12.93
CA LEU A 204 9.10 -37.48 13.13
C LEU A 204 9.05 -38.62 12.10
N VAL A 205 9.27 -38.28 10.83
CA VAL A 205 9.34 -39.30 9.75
C VAL A 205 10.50 -40.28 9.98
N ALA A 206 11.67 -39.82 10.39
CA ALA A 206 12.83 -40.66 10.70
C ALA A 206 12.53 -41.63 11.86
N ASN A 207 11.89 -41.12 12.93
CA ASN A 207 11.48 -41.93 14.07
C ASN A 207 10.43 -42.99 13.70
N LEU A 208 9.42 -42.65 12.88
CA LEU A 208 8.43 -43.59 12.37
C LEU A 208 9.05 -44.70 11.53
N LYS A 209 9.98 -44.34 10.61
CA LYS A 209 10.73 -45.30 9.81
C LYS A 209 11.57 -46.24 10.67
N LYS A 210 12.21 -45.74 11.73
CA LYS A 210 12.99 -46.53 12.67
C LYS A 210 12.09 -47.53 13.42
N LYS A 211 10.94 -47.11 13.93
CA LYS A 211 9.93 -47.96 14.57
C LYS A 211 9.39 -49.02 13.60
N GLN A 212 9.06 -48.63 12.38
CA GLN A 212 8.59 -49.58 11.34
C GLN A 212 9.61 -50.68 11.07
N ARG A 213 10.91 -50.32 10.90
CA ARG A 213 11.99 -51.28 10.72
C ARG A 213 12.16 -52.20 11.93
N GLY A 214 12.07 -51.65 13.16
CA GLY A 214 12.13 -52.43 14.40
C GLY A 214 11.00 -53.49 14.44
N LEU A 215 9.75 -53.05 14.21
CA LEU A 215 8.59 -53.96 14.16
C LEU A 215 8.72 -55.04 13.08
N GLN A 216 9.22 -54.67 11.89
CA GLN A 216 9.43 -55.62 10.80
C GLN A 216 10.49 -56.66 11.17
N ASN A 217 11.56 -56.26 11.82
CA ASN A 217 12.61 -57.18 12.28
C ASN A 217 12.10 -58.13 13.37
N GLU A 218 11.32 -57.60 14.34
CA GLU A 218 10.66 -58.44 15.36
C GLU A 218 9.69 -59.43 14.76
N LEU A 219 8.87 -59.01 13.78
CA LEU A 219 7.94 -59.87 13.09
C LEU A 219 8.67 -60.97 12.34
N ASN A 220 9.74 -60.65 11.64
CA ASN A 220 10.57 -61.64 10.93
C ASN A 220 11.25 -62.61 11.90
N LYS A 221 11.70 -62.14 13.08
CA LYS A 221 12.25 -62.97 14.13
C LYS A 221 11.20 -63.97 14.67
N LYS A 222 10.02 -63.45 15.05
CA LYS A 222 8.90 -64.28 15.52
C LYS A 222 8.44 -65.30 14.49
N ARG A 223 8.42 -64.95 13.20
CA ARG A 223 8.09 -65.87 12.12
C ARG A 223 9.13 -66.99 11.98
N ARG A 224 10.41 -66.71 12.16
CA ARG A 224 11.47 -67.72 12.14
C ARG A 224 11.37 -68.66 13.34
N GLU A 225 11.11 -68.12 14.53
CA GLU A 225 10.89 -68.87 15.77
C GLU A 225 9.64 -69.79 15.67
N ALA A 226 8.58 -69.30 14.98
CA ALA A 226 7.36 -70.16 14.80
C ALA A 226 7.50 -71.21 13.75
N ASN A 227 8.51 -71.20 12.88
CA ASN A 227 8.76 -72.21 11.83
C ASN A 227 9.87 -73.21 12.21
N GLN A 228 10.43 -73.11 13.42
CA GLN A 228 11.32 -74.08 14.04
C GLN A 228 10.55 -74.99 14.98
#